data_904370496a031649b45f622367b67654
#
_entry.id   904370496a031649b45f622367b67654
#
_cell.length_a   1.000
_cell.length_b   1.000
_cell.length_c   1.000
_cell.angle_alpha   90.00
_cell.angle_beta   90.00
_cell.angle_gamma   90.00
#
_symmetry.space_group_name_H-M   'P 1'
#
loop_
_entity.id
_entity.type
_entity.pdbx_description
1 polymer ?
#
loop_
_entity_poly.entity_id
_entity_poly.type
_entity_poly.pdbx_seq_one_letter_code
_entity_poly.pdbx_strand_id
1 'polypeptide(L)'
;MPIDRNNVTNAGNNQLILSNTVASGTNRSILDLSEFSDAELAGYRLRCGVWITFVLATGFVIAAKFSFGHETTYTDKGKKPVGGKFLSFDHVKFWVGNAKQAASFYCARMGFEPFGYRGLETGSRHIVAHAVKQDQIIFVFESAYEPGNEEMGNHLSQHGDGVRDIAFKVEDIDTIVRVAKQKGAKIIKDIWEEKDEFGIIRLATLQTYGDTHHTLIDRSKYEGFFLPGFVKASEDILIKHLPAIHLKFIDHIVGNQADKQMEPVAKWYEECLQFHRFWSVDDTQLHTQYSSLRSIVMTNWEETVKMPINEPAPGKKRSQIQEYVEYYGDAGVQHIALNTNNIITSIQNLRKRGMEFLDVPDNYYDMLKNRLNSSKVKIIEDLKILQELKILIDYDENGYLLQIFTKNMQDRPTLFIEVIQRHNHNGFGAGNFQALFEAIELEQAKRGNL
;
A
#
# COMPACT_ATOMS: atom_id res chain seq x y z
N MET A 1 -32.42 2.01 -12.15
CA MET A 1 -33.87 1.81 -12.13
C MET A 1 -34.52 3.01 -12.84
N PRO A 2 -35.47 2.84 -13.71
CA PRO A 2 -36.18 3.99 -14.26
C PRO A 2 -37.00 4.65 -13.14
N ILE A 3 -36.79 5.95 -12.96
CA ILE A 3 -37.60 6.78 -12.04
C ILE A 3 -38.99 6.90 -12.68
N ASP A 4 -40.02 6.50 -11.93
CA ASP A 4 -41.40 6.64 -12.38
C ASP A 4 -41.72 8.13 -12.55
N ARG A 5 -42.20 8.50 -13.76
CA ARG A 5 -42.49 9.88 -14.15
C ARG A 5 -43.52 10.58 -13.25
N ASN A 6 -44.25 9.82 -12.43
CA ASN A 6 -45.30 10.33 -11.59
C ASN A 6 -44.85 10.89 -10.22
N ASN A 7 -43.54 10.82 -9.93
CA ASN A 7 -42.99 11.20 -8.62
C ASN A 7 -42.12 12.49 -8.63
N VAL A 8 -42.20 13.29 -9.69
CA VAL A 8 -41.49 14.59 -9.75
C VAL A 8 -42.52 15.69 -9.62
N THR A 9 -42.47 16.40 -8.50
CA THR A 9 -43.29 17.61 -8.30
C THR A 9 -42.39 18.84 -8.25
N ASN A 10 -42.76 19.88 -9.01
CA ASN A 10 -42.06 21.17 -9.01
C ASN A 10 -42.56 22.00 -7.84
N ALA A 11 -41.69 22.37 -6.90
CA ALA A 11 -41.99 23.21 -5.75
C ALA A 11 -41.31 24.57 -5.90
N GLY A 12 -41.84 25.41 -6.78
CA GLY A 12 -41.36 26.79 -6.98
C GLY A 12 -40.15 26.91 -7.91
N ASN A 13 -39.97 28.13 -8.44
CA ASN A 13 -38.87 28.42 -9.39
C ASN A 13 -37.53 28.15 -8.73
N ASN A 14 -36.80 27.14 -9.17
CA ASN A 14 -35.45 26.72 -8.82
C ASN A 14 -35.25 25.64 -7.74
N GLN A 15 -36.27 24.86 -7.38
CA GLN A 15 -36.09 23.70 -6.48
C GLN A 15 -36.56 22.40 -7.13
N LEU A 16 -35.73 21.38 -7.05
CA LEU A 16 -36.04 20.03 -7.53
C LEU A 16 -36.23 19.10 -6.33
N ILE A 17 -37.40 18.45 -6.25
CA ILE A 17 -37.66 17.44 -5.22
C ILE A 17 -37.48 16.05 -5.85
N LEU A 18 -36.52 15.29 -5.36
CA LEU A 18 -36.30 13.91 -5.71
C LEU A 18 -36.94 12.99 -4.64
N SER A 19 -37.91 12.19 -5.01
CA SER A 19 -38.46 11.17 -4.12
C SER A 19 -38.06 9.77 -4.60
N ASN A 20 -37.44 9.03 -3.70
CA ASN A 20 -37.09 7.61 -3.93
C ASN A 20 -37.99 6.76 -3.03
N THR A 21 -38.78 5.90 -3.60
CA THR A 21 -39.64 4.96 -2.84
C THR A 21 -38.87 3.66 -2.64
N VAL A 22 -38.31 3.48 -1.45
CA VAL A 22 -37.83 2.18 -0.98
C VAL A 22 -38.90 1.61 -0.06
N ALA A 23 -39.09 0.31 -0.06
CA ALA A 23 -40.22 -0.42 0.55
C ALA A 23 -40.51 -0.16 2.06
N SER A 24 -39.88 0.82 2.70
CA SER A 24 -40.11 1.19 4.11
C SER A 24 -40.00 2.69 4.43
N GLY A 25 -40.02 3.58 3.47
CA GLY A 25 -40.03 5.04 3.74
C GLY A 25 -39.66 5.89 2.54
N THR A 26 -40.24 7.08 2.46
CA THR A 26 -39.95 8.08 1.44
C THR A 26 -38.83 9.00 1.94
N ASN A 27 -37.62 8.90 1.37
CA ASN A 27 -36.59 9.93 1.55
C ASN A 27 -36.74 11.00 0.48
N ARG A 28 -36.90 12.26 0.89
CA ARG A 28 -36.95 13.43 0.00
C ARG A 28 -35.66 14.21 0.15
N SER A 29 -34.94 14.42 -0.95
CA SER A 29 -33.80 15.35 -1.00
C SER A 29 -34.20 16.58 -1.83
N ILE A 30 -33.94 17.76 -1.32
CA ILE A 30 -34.17 19.04 -2.01
C ILE A 30 -32.80 19.53 -2.47
N LEU A 31 -32.65 19.72 -3.77
CA LEU A 31 -31.46 20.36 -4.37
C LEU A 31 -31.87 21.80 -4.75
N ASP A 32 -31.16 22.78 -4.20
CA ASP A 32 -31.32 24.20 -4.56
C ASP A 32 -30.39 24.50 -5.76
N LEU A 33 -30.97 24.86 -6.89
CA LEU A 33 -30.26 25.15 -8.13
C LEU A 33 -30.05 26.67 -8.35
N SER A 34 -30.38 27.49 -7.36
CA SER A 34 -30.28 28.96 -7.51
C SER A 34 -28.85 29.51 -7.54
N GLU A 35 -27.86 28.68 -7.19
CA GLU A 35 -26.45 29.06 -7.17
C GLU A 35 -25.71 28.77 -8.49
N PHE A 36 -26.38 28.17 -9.49
CA PHE A 36 -25.73 27.77 -10.76
C PHE A 36 -26.20 28.64 -11.93
N SER A 37 -25.27 29.19 -12.71
CA SER A 37 -25.56 29.85 -13.97
C SER A 37 -26.00 28.86 -15.06
N ASP A 38 -26.80 29.33 -16.03
CA ASP A 38 -27.25 28.50 -17.14
C ASP A 38 -26.08 27.87 -17.95
N ALA A 39 -24.92 28.50 -17.97
CA ALA A 39 -23.70 28.00 -18.61
C ALA A 39 -23.04 26.88 -17.79
N GLU A 40 -23.11 26.93 -16.47
CA GLU A 40 -22.61 25.89 -15.57
C GLU A 40 -23.51 24.66 -15.59
N LEU A 41 -24.83 24.86 -15.63
CA LEU A 41 -25.78 23.75 -15.80
C LEU A 41 -25.65 23.04 -17.14
N ALA A 42 -25.25 23.73 -18.19
CA ALA A 42 -24.98 23.16 -19.53
C ALA A 42 -23.62 22.48 -19.63
N GLY A 43 -22.64 22.87 -18.79
CA GLY A 43 -21.26 22.37 -18.81
C GLY A 43 -20.92 21.34 -17.71
N TYR A 44 -21.81 21.07 -16.77
CA TYR A 44 -21.55 20.17 -15.66
C TYR A 44 -21.53 18.70 -16.14
N ARG A 45 -20.37 18.22 -16.48
CA ARG A 45 -20.05 16.80 -16.50
C ARG A 45 -19.87 16.35 -15.05
N LEU A 46 -20.97 16.01 -14.40
CA LEU A 46 -20.89 15.25 -13.14
C LEU A 46 -20.17 13.93 -13.45
N ARG A 47 -18.97 13.78 -12.94
CA ARG A 47 -18.15 12.58 -13.05
C ARG A 47 -18.66 11.50 -12.09
N CYS A 48 -19.88 11.03 -12.32
CA CYS A 48 -20.46 9.94 -11.53
C CYS A 48 -21.19 8.98 -12.48
N GLY A 49 -20.92 7.69 -12.39
CA GLY A 49 -21.30 6.65 -13.37
C GLY A 49 -22.78 6.32 -13.56
N VAL A 50 -23.73 7.07 -12.99
CA VAL A 50 -25.17 6.89 -13.20
C VAL A 50 -25.72 8.04 -14.06
N TRP A 51 -26.49 7.71 -15.09
CA TRP A 51 -27.20 8.72 -15.87
C TRP A 51 -28.49 9.14 -15.16
N ILE A 52 -28.56 10.37 -14.67
CA ILE A 52 -29.81 11.00 -14.27
C ILE A 52 -30.25 11.93 -15.39
N THR A 53 -31.44 11.67 -15.90
CA THR A 53 -32.05 12.53 -16.93
C THR A 53 -32.90 13.58 -16.25
N PHE A 54 -32.49 14.83 -16.35
CA PHE A 54 -33.25 16.00 -15.90
C PHE A 54 -34.09 16.51 -17.08
N VAL A 55 -35.39 16.58 -16.88
CA VAL A 55 -36.28 17.26 -17.82
C VAL A 55 -36.52 18.65 -17.26
N LEU A 56 -35.88 19.66 -17.83
CA LEU A 56 -36.18 21.05 -17.51
C LEU A 56 -37.46 21.50 -18.20
N ALA A 57 -38.16 22.48 -17.63
CA ALA A 57 -39.40 23.06 -18.18
C ALA A 57 -39.26 23.64 -19.61
N THR A 58 -38.03 23.75 -20.10
CA THR A 58 -37.66 24.20 -21.46
C THR A 58 -37.53 23.09 -22.48
N GLY A 59 -37.79 21.82 -22.12
CA GLY A 59 -37.73 20.67 -23.05
C GLY A 59 -36.35 20.11 -23.34
N PHE A 60 -35.29 20.57 -22.63
CA PHE A 60 -33.97 19.99 -22.73
C PHE A 60 -33.78 18.84 -21.76
N VAL A 61 -33.23 17.71 -22.25
CA VAL A 61 -32.91 16.53 -21.44
C VAL A 61 -31.44 16.62 -21.08
N ILE A 62 -31.10 16.87 -19.80
CA ILE A 62 -29.76 16.75 -19.29
C ILE A 62 -29.60 15.37 -18.68
N ALA A 63 -28.73 14.55 -19.25
CA ALA A 63 -28.39 13.24 -18.70
C ALA A 63 -27.08 13.34 -17.93
N ALA A 64 -27.14 13.18 -16.62
CA ALA A 64 -25.96 13.08 -15.77
C ALA A 64 -25.64 11.62 -15.46
N LYS A 65 -24.40 11.22 -15.71
CA LYS A 65 -23.89 9.89 -15.41
C LYS A 65 -23.23 9.92 -14.03
N PHE A 66 -23.78 9.24 -13.05
CA PHE A 66 -23.11 9.02 -11.76
C PHE A 66 -22.23 7.77 -11.87
N SER A 67 -20.95 7.92 -11.62
CA SER A 67 -20.00 6.82 -11.48
C SER A 67 -19.67 6.68 -10.01
N PHE A 68 -19.95 5.52 -9.44
CA PHE A 68 -19.48 5.18 -8.11
C PHE A 68 -17.99 4.77 -8.24
N GLY A 69 -17.12 5.50 -7.54
CA GLY A 69 -15.71 5.19 -7.41
C GLY A 69 -14.88 5.54 -8.65
N HIS A 70 -14.44 6.76 -8.78
CA HIS A 70 -13.35 7.10 -9.71
C HIS A 70 -12.06 7.27 -8.90
N GLU A 71 -11.22 6.25 -8.99
CA GLU A 71 -9.80 6.37 -8.78
C GLU A 71 -9.27 7.44 -9.75
N THR A 72 -8.40 8.29 -9.27
CA THR A 72 -7.72 9.24 -10.13
C THR A 72 -6.39 8.63 -10.56
N THR A 73 -6.29 8.24 -11.83
CA THR A 73 -5.02 7.85 -12.45
C THR A 73 -4.37 9.07 -13.07
N TYR A 74 -3.11 9.32 -12.74
CA TYR A 74 -2.34 10.43 -13.27
C TYR A 74 -1.56 9.97 -14.49
N THR A 75 -1.88 10.52 -15.67
CA THR A 75 -1.16 10.24 -16.92
C THR A 75 0.00 11.21 -17.15
N ASP A 76 -0.06 12.39 -16.54
CA ASP A 76 1.02 13.37 -16.59
C ASP A 76 2.06 13.06 -15.48
N LYS A 77 3.23 12.61 -15.92
CA LYS A 77 4.38 12.33 -15.05
C LYS A 77 5.19 13.58 -14.68
N GLY A 78 4.80 14.74 -15.22
CA GLY A 78 5.58 15.96 -15.09
C GLY A 78 6.87 15.94 -15.91
N LYS A 79 7.91 16.62 -15.43
CA LYS A 79 9.19 16.73 -16.13
C LYS A 79 10.09 15.56 -15.79
N LYS A 80 10.59 14.88 -16.85
CA LYS A 80 11.55 13.77 -16.67
C LYS A 80 12.79 14.24 -15.91
N PRO A 81 13.25 13.49 -14.88
CA PRO A 81 14.50 13.77 -14.20
C PRO A 81 15.69 13.89 -15.17
N VAL A 82 16.56 14.88 -14.93
CA VAL A 82 17.75 15.11 -15.78
C VAL A 82 18.82 14.05 -15.52
N GLY A 83 18.86 13.51 -14.30
CA GLY A 83 19.79 12.47 -13.87
C GLY A 83 19.30 11.83 -12.57
N GLY A 84 19.94 10.74 -12.18
CA GLY A 84 19.50 9.93 -11.07
C GLY A 84 18.34 9.02 -11.47
N LYS A 85 18.46 7.74 -11.19
CA LYS A 85 17.44 6.77 -11.58
C LYS A 85 17.19 5.76 -10.46
N PHE A 86 15.92 5.58 -10.09
CA PHE A 86 15.48 4.51 -9.20
C PHE A 86 15.18 3.27 -10.06
N LEU A 87 15.80 2.14 -9.75
CA LEU A 87 15.65 0.92 -10.54
C LEU A 87 14.61 -0.02 -9.93
N SER A 88 14.72 -0.27 -8.63
CA SER A 88 13.87 -1.20 -7.88
C SER A 88 14.03 -1.00 -6.37
N PHE A 89 13.19 -1.66 -5.58
CA PHE A 89 13.53 -1.94 -4.20
C PHE A 89 14.79 -2.81 -4.15
N ASP A 90 15.72 -2.48 -3.24
CA ASP A 90 16.92 -3.30 -3.01
C ASP A 90 16.66 -4.29 -1.87
N HIS A 91 16.31 -3.78 -0.70
CA HIS A 91 15.90 -4.57 0.46
C HIS A 91 15.08 -3.72 1.42
N VAL A 92 14.40 -4.38 2.36
CA VAL A 92 13.72 -3.72 3.50
C VAL A 92 14.42 -4.11 4.78
N LYS A 93 14.82 -3.12 5.57
CA LYS A 93 15.49 -3.32 6.84
C LYS A 93 14.51 -3.10 8.00
N PHE A 94 14.53 -4.05 8.92
CA PHE A 94 13.73 -4.03 10.14
C PHE A 94 14.64 -3.85 11.35
N TRP A 95 14.26 -2.99 12.26
CA TRP A 95 14.81 -3.00 13.61
C TRP A 95 13.87 -3.82 14.48
N VAL A 96 14.44 -4.81 15.16
CA VAL A 96 13.69 -5.81 15.93
C VAL A 96 14.38 -6.11 17.25
N GLY A 97 13.62 -6.56 18.24
CA GLY A 97 14.16 -6.94 19.53
C GLY A 97 15.11 -8.14 19.47
N ASN A 98 14.92 -9.05 18.51
CA ASN A 98 15.77 -10.22 18.29
C ASN A 98 15.83 -10.59 16.80
N ALA A 99 16.89 -10.16 16.12
CA ALA A 99 17.08 -10.36 14.70
C ALA A 99 17.11 -11.84 14.29
N LYS A 100 17.71 -12.70 15.09
CA LYS A 100 17.78 -14.16 14.82
C LYS A 100 16.39 -14.80 14.84
N GLN A 101 15.57 -14.46 15.84
CA GLN A 101 14.21 -15.01 15.97
C GLN A 101 13.29 -14.45 14.89
N ALA A 102 13.36 -13.14 14.59
CA ALA A 102 12.59 -12.52 13.53
C ALA A 102 12.92 -13.14 12.17
N ALA A 103 14.20 -13.27 11.81
CA ALA A 103 14.62 -13.92 10.58
C ALA A 103 14.09 -15.37 10.49
N SER A 104 14.18 -16.13 11.57
CA SER A 104 13.66 -17.51 11.63
C SER A 104 12.15 -17.58 11.44
N PHE A 105 11.39 -16.61 12.00
CA PHE A 105 9.94 -16.51 11.81
C PHE A 105 9.60 -16.31 10.31
N TYR A 106 10.25 -15.36 9.66
CA TYR A 106 9.99 -15.09 8.23
C TYR A 106 10.44 -16.26 7.35
N CYS A 107 11.53 -16.96 7.69
CA CYS A 107 11.92 -18.18 6.99
C CYS A 107 10.88 -19.28 7.18
N ALA A 108 10.48 -19.59 8.40
CA ALA A 108 9.55 -20.67 8.69
C ALA A 108 8.12 -20.38 8.19
N ARG A 109 7.61 -19.17 8.39
CA ARG A 109 6.23 -18.81 8.09
C ARG A 109 6.03 -18.26 6.69
N MET A 110 6.90 -17.34 6.25
CA MET A 110 6.75 -16.65 4.97
C MET A 110 7.52 -17.29 3.82
N GLY A 111 8.29 -18.35 4.07
CA GLY A 111 9.00 -19.10 3.04
C GLY A 111 10.25 -18.43 2.52
N PHE A 112 10.83 -17.51 3.28
CA PHE A 112 12.16 -16.98 2.98
C PHE A 112 13.23 -18.04 3.30
N GLU A 113 14.41 -17.84 2.71
CA GLU A 113 15.61 -18.64 2.99
C GLU A 113 16.66 -17.76 3.66
N PRO A 114 17.47 -18.31 4.61
CA PRO A 114 18.63 -17.60 5.13
C PRO A 114 19.55 -17.20 3.98
N PHE A 115 19.91 -15.93 3.91
CA PHE A 115 20.65 -15.39 2.76
C PHE A 115 22.01 -14.83 3.17
N GLY A 116 22.03 -13.91 4.15
CA GLY A 116 23.24 -13.26 4.61
C GLY A 116 23.29 -13.08 6.11
N TYR A 117 24.50 -13.03 6.66
CA TYR A 117 24.76 -12.79 8.06
C TYR A 117 25.88 -11.77 8.23
N ARG A 118 25.70 -10.82 9.15
CA ARG A 118 26.71 -9.88 9.60
C ARG A 118 26.64 -9.79 11.12
N GLY A 119 27.74 -10.09 11.81
CA GLY A 119 27.78 -10.14 13.26
C GLY A 119 29.19 -10.12 13.80
N LEU A 120 29.38 -10.59 15.04
CA LEU A 120 30.68 -10.57 15.72
C LEU A 120 31.77 -11.27 14.91
N GLU A 121 31.44 -12.39 14.26
CA GLU A 121 32.36 -13.21 13.47
C GLU A 121 32.78 -12.53 12.16
N THR A 122 31.98 -11.57 11.70
CA THR A 122 32.30 -10.76 10.50
C THR A 122 32.79 -9.35 10.84
N GLY A 123 33.09 -9.08 12.11
CA GLY A 123 33.62 -7.80 12.58
C GLY A 123 32.60 -6.75 12.98
N SER A 124 31.30 -7.02 12.87
CA SER A 124 30.27 -6.10 13.38
C SER A 124 30.12 -6.24 14.89
N ARG A 125 30.51 -5.20 15.64
CA ARG A 125 30.59 -5.27 17.11
C ARG A 125 29.34 -4.82 17.84
N HIS A 126 28.56 -3.94 17.22
CA HIS A 126 27.43 -3.26 17.88
C HIS A 126 26.07 -3.79 17.42
N ILE A 127 25.95 -4.27 16.19
CA ILE A 127 24.69 -4.69 15.57
C ILE A 127 24.88 -6.03 14.88
N VAL A 128 23.93 -6.94 15.09
CA VAL A 128 23.76 -8.15 14.29
C VAL A 128 22.75 -7.91 13.20
N ALA A 129 22.98 -8.46 12.02
CA ALA A 129 22.06 -8.44 10.89
C ALA A 129 21.89 -9.83 10.28
N HIS A 130 20.64 -10.27 10.15
CA HIS A 130 20.24 -11.46 9.42
C HIS A 130 19.47 -11.04 8.18
N ALA A 131 20.00 -11.32 6.99
CA ALA A 131 19.30 -11.15 5.73
C ALA A 131 18.62 -12.46 5.33
N VAL A 132 17.37 -12.38 4.93
CA VAL A 132 16.60 -13.49 4.37
C VAL A 132 16.10 -13.12 2.99
N LYS A 133 15.95 -14.11 2.10
CA LYS A 133 15.63 -13.86 0.70
C LYS A 133 14.57 -14.82 0.18
N GLN A 134 13.71 -14.32 -0.69
CA GLN A 134 12.85 -15.12 -1.56
C GLN A 134 12.79 -14.48 -2.94
N ASP A 135 13.36 -15.13 -3.97
CA ASP A 135 13.55 -14.60 -5.32
C ASP A 135 14.23 -13.22 -5.29
N GLN A 136 13.54 -12.12 -5.63
CA GLN A 136 14.07 -10.73 -5.59
C GLN A 136 13.77 -10.00 -4.26
N ILE A 137 13.05 -10.61 -3.34
CA ILE A 137 12.69 -10.01 -2.07
C ILE A 137 13.79 -10.26 -1.06
N ILE A 138 14.35 -9.21 -0.47
CA ILE A 138 15.34 -9.31 0.61
C ILE A 138 14.85 -8.51 1.80
N PHE A 139 14.74 -9.18 2.96
CA PHE A 139 14.50 -8.54 4.25
C PHE A 139 15.75 -8.67 5.12
N VAL A 140 16.09 -7.60 5.82
CA VAL A 140 17.23 -7.54 6.74
C VAL A 140 16.72 -7.23 8.14
N PHE A 141 16.94 -8.12 9.08
CA PHE A 141 16.58 -7.94 10.48
C PHE A 141 17.82 -7.57 11.28
N GLU A 142 17.78 -6.41 11.95
CA GLU A 142 18.89 -5.91 12.76
C GLU A 142 18.46 -5.79 14.23
N SER A 143 19.36 -6.17 15.13
CA SER A 143 19.26 -5.90 16.58
C SER A 143 20.61 -5.55 17.18
N ALA A 144 20.59 -4.79 18.28
CA ALA A 144 21.81 -4.43 19.00
C ALA A 144 22.35 -5.62 19.78
N TYR A 145 23.69 -5.73 19.85
CA TYR A 145 24.35 -6.68 20.73
C TYR A 145 24.49 -6.15 22.16
N GLU A 146 24.71 -4.83 22.29
CA GLU A 146 25.09 -4.22 23.55
C GLU A 146 23.86 -3.68 24.28
N PRO A 147 23.77 -3.88 25.61
CA PRO A 147 22.82 -3.14 26.42
C PRO A 147 23.19 -1.65 26.36
N GLY A 148 22.22 -0.75 26.25
CA GLY A 148 22.45 0.68 26.19
C GLY A 148 22.67 1.26 24.79
N ASN A 149 22.37 0.51 23.74
CA ASN A 149 22.19 1.12 22.43
C ASN A 149 20.90 1.96 22.44
N GLU A 150 21.06 3.25 22.79
CA GLU A 150 19.95 4.17 23.01
C GLU A 150 19.11 4.38 21.75
N GLU A 151 19.74 4.48 20.57
CA GLU A 151 19.02 4.72 19.32
C GLU A 151 18.06 3.58 19.00
N MET A 152 18.55 2.35 18.98
CA MET A 152 17.68 1.17 18.77
C MET A 152 16.71 0.93 19.93
N GLY A 153 17.18 1.14 21.16
CA GLY A 153 16.35 1.00 22.36
C GLY A 153 15.14 1.94 22.36
N ASN A 154 15.35 3.20 22.03
CA ASN A 154 14.30 4.20 21.92
C ASN A 154 13.33 3.87 20.78
N HIS A 155 13.87 3.51 19.62
CA HIS A 155 13.04 3.09 18.48
C HIS A 155 12.16 1.89 18.84
N LEU A 156 12.70 0.84 19.43
CA LEU A 156 11.94 -0.36 19.81
C LEU A 156 10.93 -0.07 20.93
N SER A 157 11.26 0.81 21.86
CA SER A 157 10.32 1.24 22.90
C SER A 157 9.12 1.98 22.32
N GLN A 158 9.35 2.88 21.37
CA GLN A 158 8.33 3.67 20.72
C GLN A 158 7.52 2.83 19.73
N HIS A 159 8.18 2.17 18.77
CA HIS A 159 7.57 1.55 17.61
C HIS A 159 7.36 0.04 17.74
N GLY A 160 8.09 -0.64 18.61
CA GLY A 160 8.23 -2.11 18.58
C GLY A 160 9.06 -2.56 17.38
N ASP A 161 8.96 -3.84 17.05
CA ASP A 161 9.57 -4.37 15.84
C ASP A 161 8.90 -3.75 14.61
N GLY A 162 9.67 -3.19 13.68
CA GLY A 162 9.11 -2.51 12.51
C GLY A 162 10.14 -2.21 11.43
N VAL A 163 9.65 -1.67 10.32
CA VAL A 163 10.50 -1.25 9.21
C VAL A 163 11.23 0.05 9.59
N ARG A 164 12.56 -0.01 9.54
CA ARG A 164 13.43 1.15 9.76
C ARG A 164 13.85 1.81 8.46
N ASP A 165 14.10 1.01 7.41
CA ASP A 165 14.67 1.52 6.16
C ASP A 165 14.10 0.75 4.96
N ILE A 166 13.71 1.51 3.94
CA ILE A 166 13.34 0.99 2.62
C ILE A 166 14.47 1.38 1.67
N ALA A 167 15.33 0.42 1.32
CA ALA A 167 16.45 0.66 0.46
C ALA A 167 16.10 0.54 -1.03
N PHE A 168 16.61 1.47 -1.82
CA PHE A 168 16.43 1.50 -3.28
C PHE A 168 17.74 1.26 -4.01
N LYS A 169 17.72 0.39 -4.99
CA LYS A 169 18.76 0.28 -5.99
C LYS A 169 18.66 1.45 -6.95
N VAL A 170 19.76 2.21 -7.11
CA VAL A 170 19.78 3.44 -7.92
C VAL A 170 20.97 3.48 -8.88
N GLU A 171 20.88 4.36 -9.88
CA GLU A 171 21.99 4.83 -10.72
C GLU A 171 22.16 6.32 -10.53
N ASP A 172 23.43 6.82 -10.64
CA ASP A 172 23.79 8.22 -10.45
C ASP A 172 23.32 8.79 -9.09
N ILE A 173 23.77 8.14 -8.01
CA ILE A 173 23.44 8.52 -6.64
C ILE A 173 23.81 10.00 -6.32
N ASP A 174 24.86 10.54 -6.99
CA ASP A 174 25.29 11.91 -6.80
C ASP A 174 24.21 12.92 -7.17
N THR A 175 23.58 12.71 -8.33
CA THR A 175 22.48 13.57 -8.78
C THR A 175 21.28 13.47 -7.86
N ILE A 176 20.87 12.26 -7.44
CA ILE A 176 19.74 12.08 -6.53
C ILE A 176 19.97 12.82 -5.22
N VAL A 177 21.12 12.58 -4.56
CA VAL A 177 21.45 13.19 -3.27
C VAL A 177 21.60 14.71 -3.39
N ARG A 178 22.19 15.20 -4.47
CA ARG A 178 22.31 16.65 -4.73
C ARG A 178 20.94 17.33 -4.85
N VAL A 179 20.01 16.72 -5.61
CA VAL A 179 18.65 17.24 -5.76
C VAL A 179 17.92 17.19 -4.41
N ALA A 180 17.96 16.06 -3.72
CA ALA A 180 17.34 15.91 -2.41
C ALA A 180 17.81 16.99 -1.40
N LYS A 181 19.13 17.24 -1.33
CA LYS A 181 19.70 18.32 -0.49
C LYS A 181 19.20 19.71 -0.89
N GLN A 182 19.17 20.01 -2.18
CA GLN A 182 18.69 21.30 -2.69
C GLN A 182 17.21 21.54 -2.37
N LYS A 183 16.44 20.47 -2.24
CA LYS A 183 15.02 20.50 -1.90
C LYS A 183 14.72 20.36 -0.40
N GLY A 184 15.77 20.32 0.42
CA GLY A 184 15.66 20.34 1.88
C GLY A 184 15.44 18.98 2.53
N ALA A 185 15.69 17.86 1.82
CA ALA A 185 15.66 16.54 2.44
C ALA A 185 16.67 16.43 3.59
N LYS A 186 16.25 15.85 4.71
CA LYS A 186 17.14 15.57 5.83
C LYS A 186 18.02 14.37 5.47
N ILE A 187 19.32 14.63 5.31
CA ILE A 187 20.33 13.61 5.04
C ILE A 187 20.79 13.03 6.38
N ILE A 188 20.51 11.76 6.62
CA ILE A 188 20.95 11.04 7.82
C ILE A 188 22.44 10.68 7.69
N LYS A 189 22.80 10.14 6.52
CA LYS A 189 24.21 9.88 6.18
C LYS A 189 24.44 10.24 4.72
N ASP A 190 25.40 11.13 4.50
CA ASP A 190 25.79 11.56 3.16
C ASP A 190 26.44 10.41 2.39
N ILE A 191 26.71 10.60 1.12
CA ILE A 191 27.31 9.57 0.28
C ILE A 191 28.56 9.01 0.92
N TRP A 192 28.56 7.70 1.15
CA TRP A 192 29.75 6.96 1.61
C TRP A 192 29.98 5.73 0.74
N GLU A 193 31.16 5.16 0.86
CA GLU A 193 31.55 3.96 0.16
C GLU A 193 31.79 2.81 1.15
N GLU A 194 31.31 1.62 0.80
CA GLU A 194 31.70 0.36 1.42
C GLU A 194 32.33 -0.53 0.36
N LYS A 195 33.37 -1.25 0.75
CA LYS A 195 34.15 -2.08 -0.17
C LYS A 195 34.56 -3.41 0.45
N ASP A 196 34.67 -4.41 -0.40
CA ASP A 196 35.27 -5.70 -0.10
C ASP A 196 36.02 -6.22 -1.36
N GLU A 197 36.34 -7.50 -1.39
CA GLU A 197 37.00 -8.15 -2.53
C GLU A 197 36.16 -8.17 -3.81
N PHE A 198 34.85 -7.94 -3.72
CA PHE A 198 33.91 -7.95 -4.85
C PHE A 198 33.63 -6.56 -5.42
N GLY A 199 34.24 -5.52 -4.88
CA GLY A 199 34.12 -4.17 -5.42
C GLY A 199 33.74 -3.12 -4.40
N ILE A 200 33.09 -2.05 -4.90
CA ILE A 200 32.68 -0.88 -4.12
C ILE A 200 31.19 -0.62 -4.34
N ILE A 201 30.43 -0.45 -3.27
CA ILE A 201 29.09 0.13 -3.32
C ILE A 201 29.12 1.55 -2.79
N ARG A 202 28.22 2.40 -3.31
CA ARG A 202 28.00 3.75 -2.82
C ARG A 202 26.61 3.85 -2.23
N LEU A 203 26.50 4.44 -1.08
CA LEU A 203 25.26 4.51 -0.31
C LEU A 203 25.02 5.94 0.16
N ALA A 204 23.74 6.29 0.38
CA ALA A 204 23.31 7.49 1.08
C ALA A 204 22.02 7.22 1.80
N THR A 205 21.80 7.79 2.99
CA THR A 205 20.55 7.59 3.75
C THR A 205 19.84 8.91 4.00
N LEU A 206 18.57 8.95 3.65
CA LEU A 206 17.68 10.09 3.84
C LEU A 206 16.57 9.70 4.83
N GLN A 207 16.13 10.65 5.65
CA GLN A 207 14.89 10.48 6.42
C GLN A 207 13.70 10.84 5.54
N THR A 208 12.66 9.99 5.56
CA THR A 208 11.40 10.29 4.91
C THR A 208 10.33 10.68 5.96
N TYR A 209 9.32 9.89 6.20
CA TYR A 209 8.28 10.16 7.20
C TYR A 209 8.57 9.44 8.51
N GLY A 210 8.19 10.05 9.64
CA GLY A 210 8.48 9.50 10.97
C GLY A 210 9.95 9.16 11.13
N ASP A 211 10.22 7.99 11.70
CA ASP A 211 11.56 7.44 11.83
C ASP A 211 11.98 6.48 10.70
N THR A 212 11.23 6.49 9.60
CA THR A 212 11.53 5.68 8.41
C THR A 212 12.60 6.35 7.56
N HIS A 213 13.56 5.55 7.08
CA HIS A 213 14.65 5.99 6.21
C HIS A 213 14.50 5.44 4.79
N HIS A 214 15.21 6.08 3.87
CA HIS A 214 15.49 5.57 2.53
C HIS A 214 17.00 5.53 2.32
N THR A 215 17.54 4.32 2.19
CA THR A 215 18.93 4.13 1.79
C THR A 215 19.00 3.92 0.27
N LEU A 216 19.73 4.82 -0.39
CA LEU A 216 20.04 4.74 -1.81
C LEU A 216 21.31 3.88 -1.98
N ILE A 217 21.29 2.92 -2.92
CA ILE A 217 22.39 1.97 -3.12
C ILE A 217 22.78 1.92 -4.59
N ASP A 218 23.92 2.46 -4.93
CA ASP A 218 24.53 2.30 -6.24
C ASP A 218 25.50 1.13 -6.22
N ARG A 219 25.11 0.06 -6.93
CA ARG A 219 25.86 -1.20 -7.05
C ARG A 219 26.62 -1.31 -8.38
N SER A 220 26.76 -0.24 -9.15
CA SER A 220 27.34 -0.29 -10.49
C SER A 220 28.77 -0.83 -10.54
N LYS A 221 29.47 -0.79 -9.41
CA LYS A 221 30.87 -1.26 -9.26
C LYS A 221 31.01 -2.38 -8.22
N TYR A 222 29.94 -3.17 -7.99
CA TYR A 222 29.94 -4.22 -6.99
C TYR A 222 29.30 -5.51 -7.51
N GLU A 223 30.05 -6.62 -7.41
CA GLU A 223 29.62 -7.94 -7.89
C GLU A 223 29.41 -8.95 -6.74
N GLY A 224 29.46 -8.50 -5.49
CA GLY A 224 29.20 -9.34 -4.32
C GLY A 224 27.74 -9.81 -4.24
N PHE A 225 27.50 -10.87 -3.49
CA PHE A 225 26.17 -11.50 -3.43
C PHE A 225 25.12 -10.61 -2.76
N PHE A 226 25.53 -9.71 -1.83
CA PHE A 226 24.60 -8.80 -1.15
C PHE A 226 25.26 -7.44 -0.84
N LEU A 227 25.79 -7.25 0.35
CA LEU A 227 26.46 -6.00 0.82
C LEU A 227 27.81 -6.35 1.44
N PRO A 228 28.80 -5.45 1.40
CA PRO A 228 30.07 -5.64 2.10
C PRO A 228 29.87 -5.95 3.59
N GLY A 229 30.72 -6.84 4.11
CA GLY A 229 30.65 -7.30 5.50
C GLY A 229 29.60 -8.37 5.80
N PHE A 230 28.75 -8.72 4.82
CA PHE A 230 27.89 -9.89 4.93
C PHE A 230 28.60 -11.15 4.41
N VAL A 231 28.45 -12.25 5.14
CA VAL A 231 28.81 -13.59 4.68
C VAL A 231 27.53 -14.37 4.37
N LYS A 232 27.62 -15.39 3.53
CA LYS A 232 26.48 -16.26 3.26
C LYS A 232 25.99 -16.92 4.54
N ALA A 233 24.70 -16.86 4.79
CA ALA A 233 24.10 -17.51 5.94
C ALA A 233 24.15 -19.04 5.81
N SER A 234 24.19 -19.75 6.94
CA SER A 234 24.06 -21.21 6.94
C SER A 234 22.65 -21.62 6.52
N GLU A 235 22.56 -22.73 5.80
CA GLU A 235 21.27 -23.29 5.42
C GLU A 235 20.49 -23.77 6.66
N ASP A 236 19.18 -23.55 6.63
CA ASP A 236 18.26 -24.09 7.62
C ASP A 236 17.58 -25.35 7.07
N ILE A 237 17.90 -26.50 7.66
CA ILE A 237 17.38 -27.80 7.23
C ILE A 237 15.84 -27.85 7.34
N LEU A 238 15.25 -27.20 8.34
CA LEU A 238 13.79 -27.17 8.54
C LEU A 238 13.09 -26.58 7.31
N ILE A 239 13.64 -25.53 6.74
CA ILE A 239 13.01 -24.81 5.61
C ILE A 239 12.85 -25.73 4.38
N LYS A 240 13.79 -26.66 4.18
CA LYS A 240 13.75 -27.62 3.06
C LYS A 240 12.56 -28.61 3.13
N HIS A 241 11.99 -28.81 4.31
CA HIS A 241 10.84 -29.68 4.52
C HIS A 241 9.48 -28.95 4.46
N LEU A 242 9.49 -27.63 4.37
CA LEU A 242 8.30 -26.83 4.30
C LEU A 242 7.92 -26.49 2.84
N PRO A 243 6.62 -26.37 2.51
CA PRO A 243 6.20 -26.12 1.15
C PRO A 243 6.69 -24.75 0.65
N ALA A 244 7.24 -24.68 -0.57
CA ALA A 244 7.69 -23.44 -1.19
C ALA A 244 6.51 -22.48 -1.45
N ILE A 245 6.75 -21.16 -1.32
CA ILE A 245 5.68 -20.15 -1.44
C ILE A 245 5.68 -19.49 -2.82
N HIS A 246 6.86 -19.23 -3.39
CA HIS A 246 7.04 -18.62 -4.72
C HIS A 246 6.64 -17.15 -4.83
N LEU A 247 6.91 -16.34 -3.79
CA LEU A 247 6.86 -14.88 -3.89
C LEU A 247 8.03 -14.39 -4.75
N LYS A 248 7.84 -13.31 -5.52
CA LYS A 248 8.76 -12.91 -6.59
C LYS A 248 9.53 -11.63 -6.30
N PHE A 249 8.82 -10.54 -6.06
CA PHE A 249 9.39 -9.22 -5.84
C PHE A 249 8.47 -8.36 -4.96
N ILE A 250 8.99 -7.25 -4.45
CA ILE A 250 8.20 -6.26 -3.73
C ILE A 250 7.42 -5.43 -4.74
N ASP A 251 6.10 -5.56 -4.75
CA ASP A 251 5.20 -4.84 -5.65
C ASP A 251 5.07 -3.37 -5.23
N HIS A 252 4.78 -3.12 -3.96
CA HIS A 252 4.71 -1.79 -3.37
C HIS A 252 4.88 -1.83 -1.83
N ILE A 253 5.15 -0.66 -1.24
CA ILE A 253 5.28 -0.51 0.22
C ILE A 253 4.47 0.70 0.66
N VAL A 254 3.57 0.50 1.61
CA VAL A 254 2.60 1.50 2.05
C VAL A 254 3.02 2.15 3.36
N GLY A 255 3.03 3.48 3.38
CA GLY A 255 3.28 4.28 4.58
C GLY A 255 2.00 4.93 5.12
N ASN A 256 1.74 4.76 6.42
CA ASN A 256 0.67 5.44 7.13
C ASN A 256 1.16 6.74 7.75
N GLN A 257 0.35 7.78 7.64
CA GLN A 257 0.61 9.12 8.14
C GLN A 257 -0.45 9.54 9.15
N ALA A 258 -0.10 10.50 10.02
CA ALA A 258 -1.10 11.19 10.81
C ALA A 258 -2.01 12.05 9.92
N ASP A 259 -3.15 12.51 10.47
CA ASP A 259 -4.10 13.37 9.75
C ASP A 259 -3.40 14.60 9.15
N LYS A 260 -3.70 14.91 7.88
CA LYS A 260 -3.14 16.02 7.08
C LYS A 260 -1.63 15.94 6.79
N GLN A 261 -1.02 14.76 6.95
CA GLN A 261 0.40 14.58 6.64
C GLN A 261 0.66 13.88 5.30
N MET A 262 -0.35 13.31 4.66
CA MET A 262 -0.22 12.64 3.36
C MET A 262 0.30 13.58 2.27
N GLU A 263 -0.31 14.75 2.11
CA GLU A 263 0.09 15.74 1.09
C GLU A 263 1.51 16.29 1.32
N PRO A 264 1.93 16.68 2.54
CA PRO A 264 3.33 17.04 2.81
C PRO A 264 4.32 15.93 2.44
N VAL A 265 3.98 14.68 2.74
CA VAL A 265 4.84 13.52 2.42
C VAL A 265 4.86 13.26 0.91
N ALA A 266 3.72 13.28 0.23
CA ALA A 266 3.68 13.16 -1.23
C ALA A 266 4.53 14.24 -1.92
N LYS A 267 4.42 15.49 -1.48
CA LYS A 267 5.24 16.60 -1.97
C LYS A 267 6.73 16.38 -1.71
N TRP A 268 7.09 15.79 -0.57
CA TRP A 268 8.49 15.44 -0.31
C TRP A 268 9.02 14.44 -1.34
N TYR A 269 8.24 13.39 -1.69
CA TYR A 269 8.61 12.44 -2.75
C TYR A 269 8.75 13.11 -4.11
N GLU A 270 7.82 14.03 -4.45
CA GLU A 270 7.87 14.80 -5.70
C GLU A 270 9.14 15.66 -5.80
N GLU A 271 9.41 16.45 -4.77
CA GLU A 271 10.48 17.42 -4.81
C GLU A 271 11.86 16.83 -4.55
N CYS A 272 11.99 15.93 -3.57
CA CYS A 272 13.27 15.40 -3.14
C CYS A 272 13.74 14.19 -3.93
N LEU A 273 12.81 13.29 -4.32
CA LEU A 273 13.12 12.06 -5.08
C LEU A 273 12.70 12.15 -6.56
N GLN A 274 12.07 13.24 -6.97
CA GLN A 274 11.55 13.45 -8.33
C GLN A 274 10.57 12.34 -8.75
N PHE A 275 9.80 11.83 -7.79
CA PHE A 275 8.69 10.92 -8.05
C PHE A 275 7.51 11.72 -8.59
N HIS A 276 6.53 11.02 -9.16
CA HIS A 276 5.27 11.61 -9.58
C HIS A 276 4.09 10.86 -8.97
N ARG A 277 2.93 11.50 -8.97
CA ARG A 277 1.68 10.84 -8.57
C ARG A 277 1.29 9.84 -9.63
N PHE A 278 0.96 8.64 -9.21
CA PHE A 278 0.54 7.55 -10.09
C PHE A 278 -0.97 7.34 -9.99
N TRP A 279 -1.48 7.33 -8.76
CA TRP A 279 -2.86 7.04 -8.46
C TRP A 279 -3.26 7.71 -7.14
N SER A 280 -4.54 8.06 -6.99
CA SER A 280 -5.07 8.55 -5.71
C SER A 280 -6.54 8.19 -5.54
N VAL A 281 -6.98 8.20 -4.29
CA VAL A 281 -8.35 8.00 -3.89
C VAL A 281 -8.62 8.80 -2.62
N ASP A 282 -9.82 9.37 -2.52
CA ASP A 282 -10.24 10.20 -1.39
C ASP A 282 -11.30 9.52 -0.53
N ASP A 283 -11.67 10.18 0.58
CA ASP A 283 -12.62 9.69 1.57
C ASP A 283 -14.08 9.65 1.07
N THR A 284 -14.39 10.28 -0.06
CA THR A 284 -15.70 10.14 -0.70
C THR A 284 -15.87 8.80 -1.39
N GLN A 285 -14.75 8.16 -1.70
CA GLN A 285 -14.66 6.89 -2.42
C GLN A 285 -14.28 5.73 -1.48
N LEU A 286 -13.48 6.01 -0.45
CA LEU A 286 -12.96 5.04 0.50
C LEU A 286 -13.53 5.22 1.89
N HIS A 287 -14.71 4.70 2.12
CA HIS A 287 -15.35 4.69 3.42
C HIS A 287 -16.20 3.45 3.65
N THR A 288 -16.26 3.02 4.90
CA THR A 288 -17.29 2.13 5.42
C THR A 288 -18.36 2.94 6.16
N GLN A 289 -19.28 2.26 6.83
CA GLN A 289 -20.19 2.93 7.75
C GLN A 289 -19.42 3.61 8.91
N TYR A 290 -18.22 3.17 9.24
CA TYR A 290 -17.48 3.55 10.44
C TYR A 290 -16.25 4.39 10.16
N SER A 291 -15.40 4.01 9.23
CA SER A 291 -14.11 4.66 8.99
C SER A 291 -13.87 4.97 7.51
N SER A 292 -12.90 5.84 7.27
CA SER A 292 -12.44 6.24 5.94
C SER A 292 -10.95 6.55 5.94
N LEU A 293 -10.35 6.58 4.74
CA LEU A 293 -8.97 7.01 4.53
C LEU A 293 -8.81 7.74 3.20
N ARG A 294 -7.67 8.43 3.05
CA ARG A 294 -7.18 8.99 1.78
C ARG A 294 -5.85 8.32 1.45
N SER A 295 -5.60 8.12 0.17
CA SER A 295 -4.35 7.51 -0.31
C SER A 295 -3.87 8.15 -1.60
N ILE A 296 -2.55 8.36 -1.69
CA ILE A 296 -1.85 8.81 -2.89
C ILE A 296 -0.69 7.83 -3.13
N VAL A 297 -0.57 7.33 -4.35
CA VAL A 297 0.57 6.49 -4.75
C VAL A 297 1.62 7.34 -5.44
N MET A 298 2.81 7.38 -4.85
CA MET A 298 3.99 8.00 -5.43
C MET A 298 4.84 6.95 -6.15
N THR A 299 5.41 7.29 -7.30
CA THR A 299 6.23 6.36 -8.08
C THR A 299 7.40 7.08 -8.78
N ASN A 300 8.48 6.34 -9.05
CA ASN A 300 9.59 6.83 -9.86
C ASN A 300 9.18 6.95 -11.34
N TRP A 301 10.03 7.55 -12.17
CA TRP A 301 9.71 7.81 -13.58
C TRP A 301 9.35 6.55 -14.38
N GLU A 302 10.03 5.44 -14.12
CA GLU A 302 9.80 4.14 -14.77
C GLU A 302 8.63 3.34 -14.17
N GLU A 303 8.03 3.84 -13.08
CA GLU A 303 6.89 3.20 -12.36
C GLU A 303 7.21 1.80 -11.82
N THR A 304 8.50 1.56 -11.53
CA THR A 304 9.00 0.29 -10.96
C THR A 304 8.99 0.27 -9.44
N VAL A 305 8.99 1.44 -8.80
CA VAL A 305 8.93 1.62 -7.34
C VAL A 305 7.64 2.35 -7.00
N LYS A 306 6.73 1.72 -6.29
CA LYS A 306 5.44 2.29 -5.92
C LYS A 306 5.32 2.41 -4.40
N MET A 307 4.99 3.62 -3.94
CA MET A 307 4.91 3.99 -2.53
C MET A 307 3.54 4.63 -2.24
N PRO A 308 2.51 3.85 -1.93
CA PRO A 308 1.25 4.39 -1.43
C PRO A 308 1.45 5.07 -0.07
N ILE A 309 0.86 6.25 0.09
CA ILE A 309 0.88 7.05 1.30
C ILE A 309 -0.56 7.26 1.74
N ASN A 310 -0.89 6.78 2.93
CA ASN A 310 -2.23 6.83 3.49
C ASN A 310 -2.31 7.83 4.65
N GLU A 311 -3.46 8.48 4.81
CA GLU A 311 -3.82 9.20 6.02
C GLU A 311 -5.26 8.86 6.44
N PRO A 312 -5.60 9.01 7.75
CA PRO A 312 -6.97 8.85 8.20
C PRO A 312 -7.85 9.95 7.61
N ALA A 313 -9.14 9.64 7.42
CA ALA A 313 -10.13 10.62 7.08
C ALA A 313 -11.27 10.61 8.11
N PRO A 314 -12.07 11.67 8.22
CA PRO A 314 -13.18 11.74 9.18
C PRO A 314 -14.15 10.56 9.00
N GLY A 315 -14.51 9.90 10.10
CA GLY A 315 -15.46 8.79 10.16
C GLY A 315 -16.25 8.78 11.46
N LYS A 316 -17.22 7.89 11.58
CA LYS A 316 -18.01 7.71 12.82
C LYS A 316 -17.20 7.01 13.93
N LYS A 317 -16.20 6.26 13.55
CA LYS A 317 -15.33 5.46 14.40
C LYS A 317 -13.86 5.76 14.09
N ARG A 318 -12.98 5.24 14.92
CA ARG A 318 -11.55 5.38 14.79
C ARG A 318 -11.06 4.68 13.52
N SER A 319 -10.36 5.42 12.65
CA SER A 319 -9.75 4.86 11.45
C SER A 319 -8.66 3.85 11.81
N GLN A 320 -8.52 2.79 11.02
CA GLN A 320 -7.41 1.86 11.10
C GLN A 320 -6.03 2.53 10.95
N ILE A 321 -5.96 3.62 10.17
CA ILE A 321 -4.72 4.39 10.01
C ILE A 321 -4.39 5.12 11.33
N GLN A 322 -5.39 5.68 12.01
CA GLN A 322 -5.20 6.30 13.32
C GLN A 322 -4.80 5.26 14.37
N GLU A 323 -5.41 4.05 14.38
CA GLU A 323 -4.98 2.96 15.25
C GLU A 323 -3.50 2.62 15.03
N TYR A 324 -3.09 2.49 13.76
CA TYR A 324 -1.69 2.25 13.41
C TYR A 324 -0.76 3.32 14.01
N VAL A 325 -1.03 4.60 13.73
CA VAL A 325 -0.18 5.72 14.16
C VAL A 325 -0.03 5.75 15.69
N GLU A 326 -1.10 5.44 16.43
CA GLU A 326 -1.05 5.42 17.90
C GLU A 326 -0.27 4.23 18.45
N TYR A 327 -0.45 3.02 17.90
CA TYR A 327 0.27 1.84 18.36
C TYR A 327 1.72 1.79 17.88
N TYR A 328 2.01 2.35 16.71
CA TYR A 328 3.38 2.52 16.22
C TYR A 328 4.08 3.70 16.89
N GLY A 329 3.32 4.69 17.36
CA GLY A 329 3.81 5.88 18.03
C GLY A 329 4.24 7.00 17.08
N ASP A 330 4.07 6.85 15.76
CA ASP A 330 4.31 7.84 14.70
C ASP A 330 3.84 7.30 13.34
N ALA A 331 4.15 8.02 12.26
CA ALA A 331 4.09 7.54 10.89
C ALA A 331 5.06 6.37 10.66
N GLY A 332 4.69 5.42 9.81
CA GLY A 332 5.55 4.27 9.50
C GLY A 332 4.97 3.36 8.41
N VAL A 333 5.63 2.25 8.15
CA VAL A 333 5.22 1.28 7.13
C VAL A 333 4.07 0.42 7.63
N GLN A 334 2.92 0.53 6.96
CA GLN A 334 1.71 -0.26 7.28
C GLN A 334 1.81 -1.68 6.71
N HIS A 335 2.13 -1.81 5.42
CA HIS A 335 2.28 -3.12 4.80
C HIS A 335 3.28 -3.13 3.65
N ILE A 336 3.73 -4.34 3.34
CA ILE A 336 4.59 -4.64 2.20
C ILE A 336 3.83 -5.62 1.32
N ALA A 337 3.56 -5.24 0.08
CA ALA A 337 2.91 -6.10 -0.89
C ALA A 337 3.95 -6.91 -1.67
N LEU A 338 3.80 -8.22 -1.63
CA LEU A 338 4.69 -9.19 -2.25
C LEU A 338 3.98 -9.86 -3.43
N ASN A 339 4.57 -9.75 -4.60
CA ASN A 339 4.01 -10.29 -5.83
C ASN A 339 4.21 -11.80 -5.93
N THR A 340 3.26 -12.49 -6.55
CA THR A 340 3.38 -13.90 -6.95
C THR A 340 2.74 -14.14 -8.31
N ASN A 341 3.18 -15.19 -9.00
CA ASN A 341 2.57 -15.64 -10.26
C ASN A 341 1.45 -16.68 -10.06
N ASN A 342 1.27 -17.19 -8.84
CA ASN A 342 0.22 -18.16 -8.50
C ASN A 342 -0.21 -17.98 -7.04
N ILE A 343 -1.15 -17.06 -6.84
CA ILE A 343 -1.62 -16.71 -5.51
C ILE A 343 -2.31 -17.87 -4.79
N ILE A 344 -3.02 -18.74 -5.51
CA ILE A 344 -3.69 -19.90 -4.92
C ILE A 344 -2.67 -20.81 -4.24
N THR A 345 -1.63 -21.21 -4.97
CA THR A 345 -0.55 -22.08 -4.44
C THR A 345 0.19 -21.36 -3.29
N SER A 346 0.51 -20.07 -3.48
CA SER A 346 1.20 -19.28 -2.46
C SER A 346 0.40 -19.25 -1.15
N ILE A 347 -0.89 -18.95 -1.20
CA ILE A 347 -1.73 -18.83 0.00
C ILE A 347 -1.99 -20.20 0.65
N GLN A 348 -2.25 -21.25 -0.14
CA GLN A 348 -2.37 -22.60 0.41
C GLN A 348 -1.11 -23.01 1.18
N ASN A 349 0.07 -22.71 0.65
CA ASN A 349 1.33 -23.06 1.28
C ASN A 349 1.68 -22.16 2.46
N LEU A 350 1.36 -20.86 2.42
CA LEU A 350 1.47 -19.97 3.57
C LEU A 350 0.59 -20.44 4.73
N ARG A 351 -0.68 -20.84 4.47
CA ARG A 351 -1.57 -21.43 5.49
C ARG A 351 -1.02 -22.73 6.07
N LYS A 352 -0.43 -23.62 5.25
CA LYS A 352 0.25 -24.84 5.73
C LYS A 352 1.45 -24.53 6.61
N ARG A 353 2.12 -23.40 6.39
CA ARG A 353 3.21 -22.90 7.24
C ARG A 353 2.71 -22.18 8.51
N GLY A 354 1.38 -22.08 8.68
CA GLY A 354 0.73 -21.46 9.83
C GLY A 354 0.63 -19.93 9.75
N MET A 355 0.66 -19.34 8.54
CA MET A 355 0.32 -17.93 8.37
C MET A 355 -1.18 -17.72 8.50
N GLU A 356 -1.55 -16.66 9.20
CA GLU A 356 -2.92 -16.23 9.38
C GLU A 356 -3.23 -15.01 8.49
N PHE A 357 -4.46 -14.99 7.98
CA PHE A 357 -4.94 -13.93 7.10
C PHE A 357 -6.17 -13.27 7.68
N LEU A 358 -6.46 -12.04 7.24
CA LEU A 358 -7.71 -11.37 7.53
C LEU A 358 -8.86 -12.17 6.92
N ASP A 359 -9.96 -12.23 7.64
CA ASP A 359 -11.17 -12.95 7.18
C ASP A 359 -12.08 -11.98 6.42
N VAL A 360 -12.46 -12.38 5.22
CA VAL A 360 -13.34 -11.61 4.33
C VAL A 360 -14.75 -12.19 4.42
N PRO A 361 -15.80 -11.38 4.66
CA PRO A 361 -17.17 -11.84 4.73
C PRO A 361 -17.63 -12.54 3.45
N ASP A 362 -18.44 -13.59 3.59
CA ASP A 362 -18.91 -14.40 2.44
C ASP A 362 -19.80 -13.59 1.48
N ASN A 363 -20.54 -12.58 1.97
CA ASN A 363 -21.36 -11.70 1.15
C ASN A 363 -20.52 -10.93 0.10
N TYR A 364 -19.23 -10.71 0.33
CA TYR A 364 -18.33 -10.13 -0.66
C TYR A 364 -18.34 -10.93 -1.98
N TYR A 365 -18.25 -12.27 -1.89
CA TYR A 365 -18.19 -13.12 -3.08
C TYR A 365 -19.51 -13.19 -3.83
N ASP A 366 -20.65 -13.06 -3.15
CA ASP A 366 -21.96 -13.00 -3.79
C ASP A 366 -22.13 -11.67 -4.57
N MET A 367 -21.70 -10.55 -3.97
CA MET A 367 -21.67 -9.27 -4.66
C MET A 367 -20.70 -9.29 -5.84
N LEU A 368 -19.52 -9.89 -5.67
CA LEU A 368 -18.51 -10.02 -6.71
C LEU A 368 -19.02 -10.81 -7.90
N LYS A 369 -19.66 -11.97 -7.68
CA LYS A 369 -20.27 -12.79 -8.76
C LYS A 369 -21.28 -11.99 -9.57
N ASN A 370 -22.14 -11.21 -8.90
CA ASN A 370 -23.11 -10.35 -9.58
C ASN A 370 -22.43 -9.25 -10.42
N ARG A 371 -21.34 -8.64 -9.93
CA ARG A 371 -20.56 -7.64 -10.68
C ARG A 371 -19.85 -8.27 -11.89
N LEU A 372 -19.24 -9.45 -11.73
CA LEU A 372 -18.54 -10.16 -12.79
C LEU A 372 -19.48 -10.59 -13.94
N ASN A 373 -20.73 -10.97 -13.64
CA ASN A 373 -21.73 -11.32 -14.65
C ASN A 373 -22.02 -10.18 -15.63
N SER A 374 -21.83 -8.92 -15.22
CA SER A 374 -22.00 -7.73 -16.05
C SER A 374 -20.68 -7.23 -16.66
N SER A 375 -19.55 -7.85 -16.31
CA SER A 375 -18.22 -7.47 -16.78
C SER A 375 -17.80 -8.29 -18.01
N LYS A 376 -16.88 -7.70 -18.81
CA LYS A 376 -16.20 -8.40 -19.91
C LYS A 376 -14.93 -9.13 -19.45
N VAL A 377 -14.48 -8.85 -18.24
CA VAL A 377 -13.25 -9.42 -17.67
C VAL A 377 -13.50 -10.88 -17.29
N LYS A 378 -12.57 -11.74 -17.68
CA LYS A 378 -12.61 -13.17 -17.36
C LYS A 378 -11.52 -13.48 -16.34
N ILE A 379 -11.93 -13.91 -15.17
CA ILE A 379 -11.02 -14.45 -14.15
C ILE A 379 -10.65 -15.87 -14.56
N ILE A 380 -9.34 -16.17 -14.60
CA ILE A 380 -8.82 -17.48 -15.02
C ILE A 380 -8.88 -18.48 -13.86
N GLU A 381 -8.65 -17.99 -12.65
CA GLU A 381 -8.64 -18.80 -11.43
C GLU A 381 -10.05 -19.25 -11.03
N ASP A 382 -10.12 -20.42 -10.39
CA ASP A 382 -11.41 -20.96 -9.89
C ASP A 382 -11.94 -20.08 -8.73
N LEU A 383 -13.09 -19.44 -8.98
CA LEU A 383 -13.74 -18.54 -8.00
C LEU A 383 -14.12 -19.26 -6.69
N LYS A 384 -14.36 -20.56 -6.71
CA LYS A 384 -14.62 -21.32 -5.48
C LYS A 384 -13.37 -21.44 -4.63
N ILE A 385 -12.23 -21.74 -5.26
CA ILE A 385 -10.94 -21.81 -4.57
C ILE A 385 -10.55 -20.44 -4.02
N LEU A 386 -10.75 -19.36 -4.80
CA LEU A 386 -10.49 -17.99 -4.33
C LEU A 386 -11.37 -17.65 -3.12
N GLN A 387 -12.65 -18.01 -3.14
CA GLN A 387 -13.56 -17.83 -2.00
C GLN A 387 -13.16 -18.65 -0.78
N GLU A 388 -12.79 -19.94 -0.95
CA GLU A 388 -12.31 -20.80 0.14
C GLU A 388 -11.04 -20.26 0.80
N LEU A 389 -10.14 -19.68 0.00
CA LEU A 389 -8.90 -19.09 0.46
C LEU A 389 -9.05 -17.64 0.94
N LYS A 390 -10.23 -17.02 0.77
CA LYS A 390 -10.52 -15.62 1.12
C LYS A 390 -9.68 -14.61 0.33
N ILE A 391 -9.40 -14.91 -0.95
CA ILE A 391 -8.65 -14.05 -1.87
C ILE A 391 -9.60 -13.04 -2.50
N LEU A 392 -9.26 -11.75 -2.41
CA LEU A 392 -10.00 -10.64 -2.99
C LEU A 392 -9.68 -10.46 -4.47
N ILE A 393 -10.65 -9.94 -5.23
CA ILE A 393 -10.53 -9.71 -6.68
C ILE A 393 -10.94 -8.28 -6.99
N ASP A 394 -10.06 -7.52 -7.62
CA ASP A 394 -10.37 -6.24 -8.21
C ASP A 394 -10.10 -6.25 -9.71
N TYR A 395 -10.87 -5.49 -10.50
CA TYR A 395 -10.76 -5.52 -11.96
C TYR A 395 -11.20 -4.21 -12.60
N ASP A 396 -10.60 -3.90 -13.74
CA ASP A 396 -10.97 -2.81 -14.63
C ASP A 396 -11.21 -3.32 -16.05
N GLU A 397 -11.27 -2.45 -17.04
CA GLU A 397 -11.44 -2.82 -18.45
C GLU A 397 -10.22 -3.52 -19.07
N ASN A 398 -9.04 -3.40 -18.45
CA ASN A 398 -7.76 -3.93 -18.93
C ASN A 398 -7.43 -5.30 -18.36
N GLY A 399 -7.87 -5.59 -17.14
CA GLY A 399 -7.53 -6.83 -16.46
C GLY A 399 -8.02 -6.91 -15.04
N TYR A 400 -7.35 -7.71 -14.20
CA TYR A 400 -7.70 -7.88 -12.80
C TYR A 400 -6.47 -8.12 -11.93
N LEU A 401 -6.61 -7.90 -10.63
CA LEU A 401 -5.67 -8.31 -9.61
C LEU A 401 -6.35 -9.20 -8.56
N LEU A 402 -5.54 -10.04 -7.96
CA LEU A 402 -5.90 -10.88 -6.83
C LEU A 402 -5.04 -10.49 -5.64
N GLN A 403 -5.64 -10.32 -4.46
CA GLN A 403 -4.91 -9.90 -3.27
C GLN A 403 -5.49 -10.49 -1.99
N ILE A 404 -4.62 -10.66 -0.99
CA ILE A 404 -5.01 -11.07 0.36
C ILE A 404 -4.02 -10.49 1.36
N PHE A 405 -4.49 -10.24 2.57
CA PHE A 405 -3.74 -9.59 3.62
C PHE A 405 -3.57 -10.52 4.82
N THR A 406 -2.35 -10.60 5.35
CA THR A 406 -2.11 -11.33 6.61
C THR A 406 -2.73 -10.57 7.78
N LYS A 407 -2.94 -11.25 8.91
CA LYS A 407 -3.01 -10.55 10.19
C LYS A 407 -1.68 -9.84 10.47
N ASN A 408 -1.66 -8.99 11.48
CA ASN A 408 -0.44 -8.24 11.83
C ASN A 408 0.72 -9.21 12.10
N MET A 409 1.92 -8.82 11.70
CA MET A 409 3.14 -9.62 11.85
C MET A 409 3.68 -9.61 13.27
N GLN A 410 3.23 -8.64 14.09
CA GLN A 410 3.56 -8.46 15.50
C GLN A 410 2.27 -8.36 16.32
N ASP A 411 2.42 -8.39 17.66
CA ASP A 411 1.31 -8.20 18.59
C ASP A 411 0.71 -6.79 18.52
N ARG A 412 1.54 -5.77 18.27
CA ARG A 412 1.03 -4.42 17.98
C ARG A 412 0.28 -4.45 16.64
N PRO A 413 -0.91 -3.84 16.53
CA PRO A 413 -1.67 -3.79 15.27
C PRO A 413 -1.04 -2.79 14.28
N THR A 414 0.16 -3.11 13.80
CA THR A 414 0.98 -2.25 12.96
C THR A 414 1.23 -2.88 11.59
N LEU A 415 2.36 -3.55 11.40
CA LEU A 415 2.75 -4.12 10.12
C LEU A 415 1.95 -5.38 9.75
N PHE A 416 1.54 -5.49 8.49
CA PHE A 416 1.07 -6.74 7.88
C PHE A 416 1.66 -6.90 6.47
N ILE A 417 1.45 -8.08 5.87
CA ILE A 417 1.95 -8.40 4.52
C ILE A 417 0.75 -8.58 3.59
N GLU A 418 0.84 -8.03 2.40
CA GLU A 418 -0.06 -8.31 1.29
C GLU A 418 0.60 -9.32 0.34
N VAL A 419 -0.18 -10.29 -0.16
CA VAL A 419 0.22 -11.11 -1.31
C VAL A 419 -0.66 -10.72 -2.48
N ILE A 420 -0.04 -10.35 -3.60
CA ILE A 420 -0.72 -9.83 -4.78
C ILE A 420 -0.29 -10.56 -6.05
N GLN A 421 -1.27 -10.82 -6.93
CA GLN A 421 -1.05 -11.30 -8.29
C GLN A 421 -1.78 -10.37 -9.26
N ARG A 422 -1.10 -9.97 -10.35
CA ARG A 422 -1.63 -9.03 -11.33
C ARG A 422 -1.80 -9.68 -12.70
N HIS A 423 -2.95 -9.46 -13.31
CA HIS A 423 -3.24 -9.81 -14.70
C HIS A 423 -3.61 -8.53 -15.46
N ASN A 424 -2.58 -7.83 -15.95
CA ASN A 424 -2.72 -6.57 -16.71
C ASN A 424 -3.54 -5.48 -16.00
N HIS A 425 -3.41 -5.40 -14.67
CA HIS A 425 -4.11 -4.43 -13.82
C HIS A 425 -3.10 -3.67 -12.97
N ASN A 426 -3.12 -2.34 -13.06
CA ASN A 426 -2.16 -1.45 -12.40
C ASN A 426 -2.71 -0.78 -11.14
N GLY A 427 -3.98 -1.00 -10.79
CA GLY A 427 -4.61 -0.46 -9.58
C GLY A 427 -4.09 -1.08 -8.29
N PHE A 428 -4.64 -0.62 -7.18
CA PHE A 428 -4.27 -1.03 -5.81
C PHE A 428 -5.43 -1.69 -5.06
N GLY A 429 -6.41 -2.23 -5.81
CA GLY A 429 -7.53 -2.96 -5.21
C GLY A 429 -8.63 -2.07 -4.65
N ALA A 430 -8.90 -0.91 -5.25
CA ALA A 430 -9.93 0.01 -4.76
C ALA A 430 -11.31 -0.66 -4.66
N GLY A 431 -11.66 -1.54 -5.59
CA GLY A 431 -12.90 -2.32 -5.52
C GLY A 431 -12.97 -3.30 -4.33
N ASN A 432 -11.85 -3.55 -3.65
CA ASN A 432 -11.73 -4.41 -2.48
C ASN A 432 -11.64 -3.65 -1.15
N PHE A 433 -11.44 -2.32 -1.18
CA PHE A 433 -11.18 -1.54 0.03
C PHE A 433 -12.29 -1.66 1.06
N GLN A 434 -13.56 -1.68 0.64
CA GLN A 434 -14.66 -1.87 1.57
C GLN A 434 -14.53 -3.20 2.34
N ALA A 435 -14.27 -4.31 1.63
CA ALA A 435 -14.12 -5.62 2.26
C ALA A 435 -12.88 -5.69 3.16
N LEU A 436 -11.77 -5.05 2.76
CA LEU A 436 -10.57 -4.94 3.59
C LEU A 436 -10.85 -4.13 4.86
N PHE A 437 -11.52 -2.99 4.75
CA PHE A 437 -11.87 -2.17 5.91
C PHE A 437 -12.78 -2.92 6.88
N GLU A 438 -13.84 -3.56 6.37
CA GLU A 438 -14.73 -4.38 7.20
C GLU A 438 -13.97 -5.50 7.94
N ALA A 439 -13.01 -6.15 7.26
CA ALA A 439 -12.15 -7.17 7.87
C ALA A 439 -11.23 -6.59 8.96
N ILE A 440 -10.61 -5.44 8.73
CA ILE A 440 -9.76 -4.77 9.73
C ILE A 440 -10.61 -4.22 10.89
N GLU A 441 -11.76 -3.62 10.61
CA GLU A 441 -12.70 -3.14 11.65
C GLU A 441 -13.19 -4.27 12.54
N LEU A 442 -13.40 -5.48 11.97
CA LEU A 442 -13.72 -6.66 12.78
C LEU A 442 -12.58 -7.02 13.74
N GLU A 443 -11.34 -6.96 13.30
CA GLU A 443 -10.17 -7.17 14.16
C GLU A 443 -10.02 -6.05 15.20
N GLN A 444 -10.26 -4.78 14.84
CA GLN A 444 -10.30 -3.65 15.79
C GLN A 444 -11.38 -3.86 16.87
N ALA A 445 -12.57 -4.29 16.47
CA ALA A 445 -13.66 -4.58 17.41
C ALA A 445 -13.30 -5.71 18.40
N LYS A 446 -12.65 -6.79 17.92
CA LYS A 446 -12.17 -7.88 18.79
C LYS A 446 -11.16 -7.38 19.83
N ARG A 447 -10.36 -6.38 19.48
CA ARG A 447 -9.37 -5.75 20.37
C ARG A 447 -9.97 -4.66 21.27
N GLY A 448 -11.24 -4.27 21.06
CA GLY A 448 -11.87 -3.15 21.76
C GLY A 448 -11.41 -1.77 21.29
N ASN A 449 -10.87 -1.64 20.08
CA ASN A 449 -10.30 -0.41 19.52
C ASN A 449 -11.20 0.28 18.47
N LEU A 450 -12.35 -0.29 18.15
CA LEU A 450 -13.29 0.27 17.16
C LEU A 450 -14.30 1.23 17.80
#